data_064d1ff91917995377815dd30add314b
#
_entry.id   064d1ff91917995377815dd30add314b
#
_cell.length_a   1.000
_cell.length_b   1.000
_cell.length_c   1.000
_cell.angle_alpha   90.00
_cell.angle_beta   90.00
_cell.angle_gamma   90.00
#
_symmetry.space_group_name_H-M   'P 1'
#
loop_
_entity.id
_entity.type
_entity.pdbx_description
1 polymer ?
#
loop_
_entity_poly.entity_id
_entity_poly.type
_entity_poly.pdbx_seq_one_letter_code
_entity_poly.pdbx_strand_id
1 'polypeptide(L)'
;QRLADSKGLTTIVPTWFHVKDTEGNLESIASTDYVNYAHQAGLEVWAAIRDFDGGIGSNDESLQLLSYSSRRENLINQLIGAVMQVGIDGINVDFEKISKDCGVHYIQFIRELSVKCRQNGIVLSVDNYVPKGYNQQYNRKEQGVMADYVIIMGYDEHNGSSLEAGSVSSYEFVKEGIEETIKEVPAEKVINGIPFFTRLWSETPKTQEELNQEAGTEAADYPMKVTSEALGMSTARDKISQAGAETTLDETTGNNYATWEADGVTYEIWLEDATSIEPKLQLMKENKLAGTAAWALGQESSDI
;
A
#
# COMPACT_ATOMS: atom_id res chain seq x y z
N GLN A 1 17.00 -1.65 -15.98
CA GLN A 1 16.59 -2.75 -16.88
C GLN A 1 15.08 -3.01 -16.78
N ARG A 2 14.48 -3.13 -15.57
CA ARG A 2 13.04 -3.40 -15.39
C ARG A 2 12.12 -2.30 -15.94
N LEU A 3 12.49 -1.02 -15.81
CA LEU A 3 11.71 0.09 -16.39
C LEU A 3 11.64 0.04 -17.92
N ALA A 4 12.71 -0.42 -18.58
CA ALA A 4 12.75 -0.53 -20.04
C ALA A 4 11.86 -1.67 -20.57
N ASP A 5 11.59 -2.66 -19.74
CA ASP A 5 10.78 -3.83 -20.10
C ASP A 5 9.29 -3.64 -19.75
N SER A 6 8.96 -2.62 -18.94
CA SER A 6 7.58 -2.33 -18.50
C SER A 6 6.78 -1.66 -19.61
N LYS A 7 5.58 -2.18 -19.92
CA LYS A 7 4.66 -1.61 -20.91
C LYS A 7 3.49 -0.94 -20.22
N GLY A 8 3.09 0.24 -20.71
CA GLY A 8 1.94 0.96 -20.17
C GLY A 8 2.20 1.72 -18.87
N LEU A 9 3.43 1.66 -18.33
CA LEU A 9 3.83 2.44 -17.17
C LEU A 9 3.94 3.92 -17.58
N THR A 10 3.37 4.82 -16.78
CA THR A 10 3.42 6.28 -16.98
C THR A 10 4.18 6.98 -15.88
N THR A 11 4.14 6.42 -14.69
CA THR A 11 4.66 7.04 -13.48
C THR A 11 5.35 5.99 -12.61
N ILE A 12 6.47 6.35 -12.02
CA ILE A 12 7.17 5.52 -11.03
C ILE A 12 7.22 6.24 -9.69
N VAL A 13 6.98 5.48 -8.61
CA VAL A 13 6.90 6.03 -7.24
C VAL A 13 7.96 5.38 -6.37
N PRO A 14 9.23 5.84 -6.41
CA PRO A 14 10.27 5.31 -5.55
C PRO A 14 10.09 5.79 -4.10
N THR A 15 10.37 4.92 -3.15
CA THR A 15 10.36 5.22 -1.71
C THR A 15 11.68 5.89 -1.33
N TRP A 16 11.75 7.22 -1.46
CA TRP A 16 12.99 7.98 -1.33
C TRP A 16 13.04 8.89 -0.12
N PHE A 17 11.90 9.21 0.46
CA PHE A 17 11.82 10.14 1.58
C PHE A 17 11.27 9.45 2.82
N HIS A 18 11.93 9.70 3.95
CA HIS A 18 11.45 9.26 5.25
C HIS A 18 11.49 10.45 6.23
N VAL A 19 10.52 10.46 7.14
CA VAL A 19 10.57 11.38 8.28
C VAL A 19 11.66 10.90 9.23
N LYS A 20 12.66 11.74 9.46
CA LYS A 20 13.83 11.41 10.28
C LYS A 20 13.55 11.47 11.78
N ASP A 21 12.74 12.43 12.20
CA ASP A 21 12.43 12.68 13.61
C ASP A 21 11.15 13.49 13.77
N THR A 22 10.72 13.66 15.00
CA THR A 22 9.49 14.42 15.35
C THR A 22 9.65 15.93 15.21
N GLU A 23 10.84 16.47 14.94
CA GLU A 23 11.07 17.89 14.65
C GLU A 23 10.85 18.21 13.16
N GLY A 24 10.50 17.21 12.34
CA GLY A 24 10.21 17.37 10.92
C GLY A 24 11.44 17.44 10.04
N ASN A 25 12.55 16.81 10.47
CA ASN A 25 13.70 16.63 9.60
C ASN A 25 13.44 15.51 8.59
N LEU A 26 13.91 15.72 7.36
CA LEU A 26 13.77 14.79 6.25
C LEU A 26 15.02 13.95 6.08
N GLU A 27 14.84 12.66 5.82
CA GLU A 27 15.87 11.79 5.26
C GLU A 27 15.56 11.53 3.79
N SER A 28 16.57 11.61 2.92
CA SER A 28 16.41 11.49 1.47
C SER A 28 17.52 10.65 0.86
N ILE A 29 17.10 9.70 0.01
CA ILE A 29 17.99 8.93 -0.87
C ILE A 29 17.68 9.22 -2.35
N ALA A 30 17.00 10.33 -2.65
CA ALA A 30 16.60 10.70 -3.99
C ALA A 30 17.82 10.88 -4.92
N SER A 31 17.66 10.46 -6.17
CA SER A 31 18.72 10.42 -7.17
C SER A 31 18.34 11.18 -8.44
N THR A 32 19.08 12.25 -8.76
CA THR A 32 18.91 13.00 -10.00
C THR A 32 19.19 12.13 -11.24
N ASP A 33 20.16 11.23 -11.16
CA ASP A 33 20.48 10.33 -12.27
C ASP A 33 19.32 9.38 -12.57
N TYR A 34 18.65 8.89 -11.52
CA TYR A 34 17.48 8.04 -11.69
C TYR A 34 16.29 8.81 -12.27
N VAL A 35 16.04 10.05 -11.81
CA VAL A 35 14.98 10.91 -12.37
C VAL A 35 15.25 11.17 -13.86
N ASN A 36 16.47 11.54 -14.23
CA ASN A 36 16.85 11.74 -15.62
C ASN A 36 16.65 10.49 -16.48
N TYR A 37 16.98 9.32 -15.94
CA TYR A 37 16.76 8.04 -16.61
C TYR A 37 15.27 7.76 -16.83
N ALA A 38 14.43 7.98 -15.81
CA ALA A 38 12.98 7.79 -15.89
C ALA A 38 12.36 8.76 -16.93
N HIS A 39 12.74 10.04 -16.89
CA HIS A 39 12.30 11.04 -17.86
C HIS A 39 12.69 10.70 -19.30
N GLN A 40 13.91 10.17 -19.52
CA GLN A 40 14.33 9.69 -20.84
C GLN A 40 13.51 8.49 -21.32
N ALA A 41 12.95 7.71 -20.41
CA ALA A 41 12.02 6.63 -20.71
C ALA A 41 10.56 7.11 -20.86
N GLY A 42 10.30 8.42 -20.73
CA GLY A 42 8.97 9.02 -20.85
C GLY A 42 8.10 8.84 -19.61
N LEU A 43 8.71 8.57 -18.44
CA LEU A 43 8.01 8.34 -17.17
C LEU A 43 8.09 9.57 -16.27
N GLU A 44 7.00 9.88 -15.55
CA GLU A 44 7.03 10.77 -14.41
C GLU A 44 7.59 10.07 -13.16
N VAL A 45 8.18 10.85 -12.27
CA VAL A 45 8.68 10.36 -10.98
C VAL A 45 7.92 11.07 -9.85
N TRP A 46 7.13 10.31 -9.08
CA TRP A 46 6.49 10.79 -7.86
C TRP A 46 7.15 10.11 -6.67
N ALA A 47 7.95 10.83 -5.92
CA ALA A 47 8.67 10.20 -4.80
C ALA A 47 7.79 10.05 -3.56
N ALA A 48 7.77 8.85 -2.99
CA ALA A 48 7.05 8.58 -1.75
C ALA A 48 7.79 9.12 -0.54
N ILE A 49 7.01 9.69 0.41
CA ILE A 49 7.44 10.01 1.77
C ILE A 49 6.65 9.17 2.78
N ARG A 50 7.35 8.54 3.73
CA ARG A 50 6.81 7.64 4.75
C ARG A 50 7.03 8.15 6.16
N ASP A 51 6.08 7.81 7.06
CA ASP A 51 6.16 8.01 8.50
C ASP A 51 6.51 6.72 9.27
N PHE A 52 7.14 5.78 8.58
CA PHE A 52 7.62 4.50 9.11
C PHE A 52 8.87 4.07 8.32
N ASP A 53 9.55 3.01 8.77
CA ASP A 53 10.80 2.50 8.18
C ASP A 53 11.95 3.53 8.10
N GLY A 54 11.86 4.59 8.89
CA GLY A 54 12.84 5.67 8.99
C GLY A 54 13.19 5.98 10.43
N GLY A 55 13.37 7.27 10.73
CA GLY A 55 13.67 7.75 12.08
C GLY A 55 12.46 7.78 13.02
N ILE A 56 11.24 7.76 12.49
CA ILE A 56 9.99 7.56 13.25
C ILE A 56 9.26 6.31 12.75
N GLY A 57 8.31 5.79 13.53
CA GLY A 57 7.60 4.57 13.16
C GLY A 57 6.38 4.25 14.05
N SER A 58 5.93 5.21 14.86
CA SER A 58 4.79 5.03 15.76
C SER A 58 3.73 6.13 15.59
N ASN A 59 2.50 5.81 15.99
CA ASN A 59 1.40 6.78 16.00
C ASN A 59 1.68 8.01 16.87
N ASP A 60 2.36 7.82 18.00
CA ASP A 60 2.71 8.91 18.92
C ASP A 60 3.74 9.86 18.30
N GLU A 61 4.72 9.33 17.56
CA GLU A 61 5.72 10.15 16.88
C GLU A 61 5.09 10.94 15.72
N SER A 62 4.22 10.34 14.92
CA SER A 62 3.45 11.05 13.88
C SER A 62 2.55 12.13 14.48
N LEU A 63 1.90 11.87 15.61
CA LEU A 63 1.13 12.88 16.34
C LEU A 63 2.03 14.03 16.82
N GLN A 64 3.19 13.73 17.43
CA GLN A 64 4.15 14.74 17.88
C GLN A 64 4.66 15.62 16.73
N LEU A 65 4.99 15.00 15.59
CA LEU A 65 5.39 15.71 14.38
C LEU A 65 4.30 16.65 13.89
N LEU A 66 3.11 16.10 13.67
CA LEU A 66 2.05 16.78 12.91
C LEU A 66 1.24 17.80 13.75
N SER A 67 1.30 17.72 15.08
CA SER A 67 0.57 18.65 15.98
C SER A 67 1.13 20.08 15.96
N TYR A 68 2.40 20.26 15.60
CA TYR A 68 3.06 21.56 15.65
C TYR A 68 3.25 22.14 14.25
N SER A 69 2.75 23.35 14.03
CA SER A 69 2.88 24.04 12.73
C SER A 69 4.32 24.22 12.28
N SER A 70 5.22 24.55 13.20
CA SER A 70 6.66 24.72 12.90
C SER A 70 7.32 23.42 12.40
N ARG A 71 6.92 22.27 12.94
CA ARG A 71 7.44 20.96 12.55
C ARG A 71 6.90 20.55 11.17
N ARG A 72 5.61 20.74 10.93
CA ARG A 72 5.02 20.52 9.60
C ARG A 72 5.66 21.42 8.55
N GLU A 73 5.83 22.73 8.88
CA GLU A 73 6.47 23.68 7.97
C GLU A 73 7.93 23.28 7.66
N ASN A 74 8.68 22.82 8.67
CA ASN A 74 10.04 22.33 8.50
C ASN A 74 10.10 21.15 7.54
N LEU A 75 9.24 20.13 7.74
CA LEU A 75 9.16 18.95 6.88
C LEU A 75 8.78 19.32 5.44
N ILE A 76 7.74 20.14 5.28
CA ILE A 76 7.25 20.57 3.97
C ILE A 76 8.32 21.35 3.21
N ASN A 77 9.01 22.27 3.85
CA ASN A 77 10.05 23.09 3.19
C ASN A 77 11.24 22.22 2.75
N GLN A 78 11.68 21.26 3.56
CA GLN A 78 12.75 20.33 3.19
C GLN A 78 12.31 19.42 2.04
N LEU A 79 11.08 18.89 2.09
CA LEU A 79 10.53 18.00 1.07
C LEU A 79 10.41 18.72 -0.29
N ILE A 80 9.79 19.89 -0.33
CA ILE A 80 9.68 20.70 -1.57
C ILE A 80 11.06 21.07 -2.09
N GLY A 81 11.99 21.48 -1.22
CA GLY A 81 13.37 21.79 -1.61
C GLY A 81 14.09 20.58 -2.26
N ALA A 82 13.96 19.40 -1.67
CA ALA A 82 14.55 18.17 -2.21
C ALA A 82 13.94 17.77 -3.55
N VAL A 83 12.61 17.83 -3.67
CA VAL A 83 11.87 17.52 -4.91
C VAL A 83 12.32 18.44 -6.05
N MET A 84 12.37 19.76 -5.81
CA MET A 84 12.81 20.72 -6.81
C MET A 84 14.28 20.56 -7.20
N GLN A 85 15.14 20.28 -6.22
CA GLN A 85 16.57 20.09 -6.48
C GLN A 85 16.88 18.89 -7.36
N VAL A 86 16.12 17.80 -7.20
CA VAL A 86 16.32 16.52 -7.92
C VAL A 86 15.55 16.49 -9.25
N GLY A 87 14.53 17.34 -9.41
CA GLY A 87 13.68 17.40 -10.61
C GLY A 87 12.56 16.36 -10.59
N ILE A 88 12.06 16.03 -9.41
CA ILE A 88 10.93 15.09 -9.19
C ILE A 88 9.62 15.79 -9.57
N ASP A 89 8.68 15.07 -10.23
CA ASP A 89 7.43 15.62 -10.77
C ASP A 89 6.30 15.64 -9.74
N GLY A 90 6.31 14.74 -8.76
CA GLY A 90 5.26 14.61 -7.76
C GLY A 90 5.74 14.10 -6.40
N ILE A 91 4.89 14.30 -5.41
CA ILE A 91 5.03 13.76 -4.06
C ILE A 91 3.89 12.79 -3.81
N ASN A 92 4.23 11.60 -3.35
CA ASN A 92 3.27 10.62 -2.85
C ASN A 92 3.40 10.53 -1.32
N VAL A 93 2.33 10.81 -0.58
CA VAL A 93 2.32 10.74 0.88
C VAL A 93 1.79 9.37 1.31
N ASP A 94 2.68 8.54 1.83
CA ASP A 94 2.40 7.18 2.32
C ASP A 94 2.57 7.16 3.86
N PHE A 95 1.63 7.82 4.56
CA PHE A 95 1.62 7.89 6.03
C PHE A 95 0.66 6.86 6.60
N GLU A 96 1.19 5.88 7.32
CA GLU A 96 0.44 4.76 7.87
C GLU A 96 0.29 4.82 9.41
N LYS A 97 1.00 5.72 10.09
CA LYS A 97 1.00 5.84 11.55
C LYS A 97 0.10 7.00 12.03
N ILE A 98 -1.12 7.07 11.50
CA ILE A 98 -2.08 8.13 11.82
C ILE A 98 -3.15 7.63 12.78
N SER A 99 -3.01 8.00 14.06
CA SER A 99 -4.03 7.76 15.09
C SER A 99 -5.27 8.63 14.89
N LYS A 100 -6.36 8.31 15.60
CA LYS A 100 -7.58 9.14 15.58
C LYS A 100 -7.30 10.60 16.00
N ASP A 101 -6.47 10.78 17.02
CA ASP A 101 -6.12 12.11 17.52
C ASP A 101 -5.21 12.86 16.53
N CYS A 102 -4.43 12.14 15.74
CA CYS A 102 -3.56 12.71 14.72
C CYS A 102 -4.33 13.19 13.46
N GLY A 103 -5.52 12.64 13.18
CA GLY A 103 -6.23 12.84 11.91
C GLY A 103 -6.42 14.31 11.52
N VAL A 104 -6.81 15.20 12.46
CA VAL A 104 -6.98 16.63 12.19
C VAL A 104 -5.67 17.33 11.81
N HIS A 105 -4.57 16.90 12.40
CA HIS A 105 -3.23 17.43 12.13
C HIS A 105 -2.67 16.89 10.81
N TYR A 106 -2.97 15.64 10.51
CA TYR A 106 -2.63 15.02 9.23
C TYR A 106 -3.32 15.74 8.05
N ILE A 107 -4.62 15.99 8.16
CA ILE A 107 -5.33 16.76 7.13
C ILE A 107 -4.79 18.18 7.00
N GLN A 108 -4.40 18.81 8.10
CA GLN A 108 -3.75 20.12 8.05
C GLN A 108 -2.39 20.06 7.33
N PHE A 109 -1.61 19.01 7.57
CA PHE A 109 -0.34 18.77 6.83
C PHE A 109 -0.59 18.61 5.32
N ILE A 110 -1.56 17.77 4.92
CA ILE A 110 -1.91 17.62 3.50
C ILE A 110 -2.36 18.95 2.89
N ARG A 111 -3.13 19.78 3.61
CA ARG A 111 -3.56 21.10 3.14
C ARG A 111 -2.37 22.03 2.92
N GLU A 112 -1.47 22.12 3.88
CA GLU A 112 -0.27 22.96 3.80
C GLU A 112 0.65 22.52 2.66
N LEU A 113 0.89 21.20 2.54
CA LEU A 113 1.68 20.60 1.47
C LEU A 113 1.06 20.86 0.10
N SER A 114 -0.26 20.69 -0.05
CA SER A 114 -0.97 20.89 -1.32
C SER A 114 -0.82 22.31 -1.88
N VAL A 115 -0.79 23.30 -1.00
CA VAL A 115 -0.56 24.71 -1.40
C VAL A 115 0.84 24.85 -1.98
N LYS A 116 1.86 24.28 -1.34
CA LYS A 116 3.24 24.33 -1.81
C LYS A 116 3.45 23.54 -3.10
N CYS A 117 2.82 22.37 -3.22
CA CYS A 117 2.86 21.58 -4.46
C CYS A 117 2.29 22.38 -5.63
N ARG A 118 1.09 22.95 -5.50
CA ARG A 118 0.48 23.78 -6.57
C ARG A 118 1.31 25.00 -6.95
N GLN A 119 1.93 25.68 -5.98
CA GLN A 119 2.80 26.82 -6.22
C GLN A 119 4.04 26.47 -7.06
N ASN A 120 4.49 25.23 -6.99
CA ASN A 120 5.71 24.74 -7.65
C ASN A 120 5.43 23.77 -8.81
N GLY A 121 4.17 23.54 -9.18
CA GLY A 121 3.81 22.62 -10.28
C GLY A 121 4.12 21.15 -9.96
N ILE A 122 4.07 20.75 -8.68
CA ILE A 122 4.34 19.40 -8.19
C ILE A 122 3.00 18.69 -7.99
N VAL A 123 2.86 17.47 -8.54
CA VAL A 123 1.70 16.61 -8.31
C VAL A 123 1.69 16.13 -6.87
N LEU A 124 0.52 16.08 -6.23
CA LEU A 124 0.33 15.53 -4.89
C LEU A 124 -0.61 14.32 -4.95
N SER A 125 -0.13 13.16 -4.56
CA SER A 125 -0.91 11.95 -4.32
C SER A 125 -0.82 11.52 -2.86
N VAL A 126 -1.86 10.84 -2.37
CA VAL A 126 -1.95 10.42 -0.96
C VAL A 126 -2.44 8.99 -0.90
N ASP A 127 -1.67 8.11 -0.26
CA ASP A 127 -2.03 6.72 -0.07
C ASP A 127 -2.98 6.53 1.11
N ASN A 128 -3.89 5.59 0.97
CA ASN A 128 -4.91 5.27 1.96
C ASN A 128 -5.19 3.77 2.00
N TYR A 129 -5.41 3.26 3.19
CA TYR A 129 -6.06 1.95 3.36
C TYR A 129 -7.46 1.95 2.74
N VAL A 130 -7.95 0.77 2.36
CA VAL A 130 -9.37 0.57 2.05
C VAL A 130 -10.23 1.14 3.18
N PRO A 131 -11.26 1.96 2.87
CA PRO A 131 -12.10 2.60 3.89
C PRO A 131 -12.77 1.58 4.80
N LYS A 132 -12.55 1.71 6.11
CA LYS A 132 -13.22 0.92 7.16
C LYS A 132 -13.58 1.84 8.33
N GLY A 133 -14.49 1.41 9.19
CA GLY A 133 -14.94 2.22 10.32
C GLY A 133 -13.83 2.66 11.28
N TYR A 134 -12.73 1.91 11.36
CA TYR A 134 -11.61 2.19 12.25
C TYR A 134 -10.54 3.13 11.68
N ASN A 135 -10.60 3.48 10.37
CA ASN A 135 -9.59 4.32 9.71
C ASN A 135 -10.17 5.62 9.11
N GLN A 136 -11.27 6.13 9.67
CA GLN A 136 -11.94 7.34 9.21
C GLN A 136 -11.14 8.64 9.50
N GLN A 137 -10.15 8.59 10.39
CA GLN A 137 -9.25 9.71 10.69
C GLN A 137 -8.42 10.18 9.49
N TYR A 138 -8.26 9.33 8.47
CA TYR A 138 -7.61 9.73 7.21
C TYR A 138 -8.43 10.76 6.43
N ASN A 139 -9.74 10.84 6.63
CA ASN A 139 -10.63 11.85 6.05
C ASN A 139 -10.44 12.04 4.54
N ARG A 140 -10.72 10.99 3.78
CA ARG A 140 -10.51 10.91 2.32
C ARG A 140 -11.24 12.01 1.56
N LYS A 141 -12.40 12.45 2.08
CA LYS A 141 -13.17 13.56 1.53
C LYS A 141 -12.34 14.85 1.46
N GLU A 142 -11.67 15.23 2.55
CA GLU A 142 -10.82 16.43 2.56
C GLU A 142 -9.56 16.22 1.71
N GLN A 143 -8.99 15.01 1.69
CA GLN A 143 -7.88 14.69 0.78
C GLN A 143 -8.29 14.87 -0.68
N GLY A 144 -9.47 14.41 -1.08
CA GLY A 144 -10.00 14.55 -2.45
C GLY A 144 -10.19 16.00 -2.90
N VAL A 145 -10.35 16.94 -1.95
CA VAL A 145 -10.38 18.39 -2.24
C VAL A 145 -8.98 18.94 -2.49
N MET A 146 -7.98 18.47 -1.75
CA MET A 146 -6.65 19.06 -1.69
C MET A 146 -5.62 18.40 -2.59
N ALA A 147 -5.63 17.08 -2.70
CA ALA A 147 -4.70 16.30 -3.51
C ALA A 147 -5.14 16.23 -4.97
N ASP A 148 -4.20 15.96 -5.86
CA ASP A 148 -4.47 15.66 -7.26
C ASP A 148 -5.02 14.22 -7.39
N TYR A 149 -4.45 13.29 -6.60
CA TYR A 149 -4.89 11.89 -6.57
C TYR A 149 -4.98 11.36 -5.14
N VAL A 150 -5.97 10.49 -4.92
CA VAL A 150 -6.14 9.67 -3.72
C VAL A 150 -5.96 8.22 -4.14
N ILE A 151 -4.94 7.57 -3.61
CA ILE A 151 -4.60 6.19 -3.92
C ILE A 151 -5.18 5.28 -2.83
N ILE A 152 -5.88 4.23 -3.24
CA ILE A 152 -6.35 3.18 -2.33
C ILE A 152 -5.36 2.02 -2.41
N MET A 153 -4.78 1.61 -1.30
CA MET A 153 -4.03 0.37 -1.19
C MET A 153 -5.01 -0.81 -1.18
N GLY A 154 -5.41 -1.28 -2.37
CA GLY A 154 -6.38 -2.37 -2.55
C GLY A 154 -5.78 -3.74 -2.27
N TYR A 155 -5.00 -3.84 -1.19
CA TYR A 155 -4.28 -5.03 -0.74
C TYR A 155 -4.10 -5.03 0.78
N ASP A 156 -3.43 -6.06 1.29
CA ASP A 156 -3.28 -6.33 2.73
C ASP A 156 -4.63 -6.55 3.46
N GLU A 157 -5.63 -7.09 2.73
CA GLU A 157 -6.88 -7.61 3.30
C GLU A 157 -6.58 -8.61 4.42
N HIS A 158 -5.73 -9.59 4.10
CA HIS A 158 -5.04 -10.43 5.07
C HIS A 158 -3.54 -10.14 5.01
N ASN A 159 -2.93 -9.85 6.14
CA ASN A 159 -1.54 -9.43 6.26
C ASN A 159 -0.79 -10.23 7.33
N GLY A 160 0.48 -9.93 7.57
CA GLY A 160 1.34 -10.69 8.49
C GLY A 160 0.88 -10.75 9.95
N SER A 161 -0.13 -9.95 10.34
CA SER A 161 -0.72 -9.96 11.69
C SER A 161 -2.12 -10.59 11.73
N SER A 162 -2.63 -11.10 10.60
CA SER A 162 -3.94 -11.76 10.55
C SER A 162 -3.95 -13.06 11.35
N LEU A 163 -5.06 -13.32 12.02
CA LEU A 163 -5.28 -14.50 12.85
C LEU A 163 -5.77 -15.72 12.05
N GLU A 164 -6.10 -15.51 10.78
CA GLU A 164 -6.51 -16.52 9.82
C GLU A 164 -5.82 -16.30 8.48
N ALA A 165 -5.64 -17.36 7.72
CA ALA A 165 -5.13 -17.30 6.36
C ALA A 165 -6.18 -16.72 5.40
N GLY A 166 -5.73 -16.02 4.35
CA GLY A 166 -6.64 -15.46 3.37
C GLY A 166 -5.95 -14.74 2.22
N SER A 167 -6.74 -14.31 1.24
CA SER A 167 -6.27 -13.51 0.13
C SER A 167 -5.74 -12.16 0.61
N VAL A 168 -4.67 -11.68 0.01
CA VAL A 168 -4.17 -10.31 0.25
C VAL A 168 -5.04 -9.26 -0.44
N SER A 169 -5.85 -9.65 -1.42
CA SER A 169 -6.64 -8.73 -2.24
C SER A 169 -7.75 -9.48 -2.96
N SER A 170 -8.85 -9.77 -2.26
CA SER A 170 -10.03 -10.36 -2.90
C SER A 170 -10.75 -9.35 -3.80
N TYR A 171 -11.55 -9.86 -4.75
CA TYR A 171 -12.36 -9.00 -5.62
C TYR A 171 -13.33 -8.11 -4.83
N GLU A 172 -14.05 -8.68 -3.85
CA GLU A 172 -15.01 -7.92 -3.05
C GLU A 172 -14.33 -6.88 -2.16
N PHE A 173 -13.15 -7.16 -1.62
CA PHE A 173 -12.36 -6.18 -0.86
C PHE A 173 -11.99 -4.96 -1.70
N VAL A 174 -11.52 -5.17 -2.92
CA VAL A 174 -11.18 -4.07 -3.85
C VAL A 174 -12.43 -3.32 -4.27
N LYS A 175 -13.52 -4.02 -4.59
CA LYS A 175 -14.80 -3.42 -4.96
C LYS A 175 -15.34 -2.53 -3.85
N GLU A 176 -15.42 -3.03 -2.62
CA GLU A 176 -15.82 -2.24 -1.45
C GLU A 176 -14.93 -1.01 -1.29
N GLY A 177 -13.61 -1.18 -1.40
CA GLY A 177 -12.66 -0.09 -1.31
C GLY A 177 -12.92 1.03 -2.32
N ILE A 178 -13.18 0.68 -3.57
CA ILE A 178 -13.51 1.63 -4.63
C ILE A 178 -14.86 2.29 -4.35
N GLU A 179 -15.91 1.50 -4.12
CA GLU A 179 -17.28 1.98 -3.93
C GLU A 179 -17.39 2.93 -2.72
N GLU A 180 -16.70 2.63 -1.61
CA GLU A 180 -16.70 3.50 -0.44
C GLU A 180 -15.89 4.79 -0.68
N THR A 181 -14.75 4.69 -1.39
CA THR A 181 -13.92 5.87 -1.65
C THR A 181 -14.59 6.86 -2.60
N ILE A 182 -15.23 6.39 -3.68
CA ILE A 182 -15.86 7.30 -4.66
C ILE A 182 -17.13 8.00 -4.12
N LYS A 183 -17.66 7.58 -2.96
CA LYS A 183 -18.70 8.34 -2.25
C LYS A 183 -18.18 9.67 -1.70
N GLU A 184 -16.89 9.75 -1.44
CA GLU A 184 -16.25 10.90 -0.79
C GLU A 184 -15.29 11.66 -1.72
N VAL A 185 -14.66 10.95 -2.67
CA VAL A 185 -13.63 11.46 -3.58
C VAL A 185 -14.13 11.34 -5.03
N PRO A 186 -14.00 12.38 -5.87
CA PRO A 186 -14.31 12.26 -7.30
C PRO A 186 -13.54 11.09 -7.94
N ALA A 187 -14.24 10.22 -8.68
CA ALA A 187 -13.67 8.99 -9.24
C ALA A 187 -12.43 9.24 -10.12
N GLU A 188 -12.43 10.35 -10.86
CA GLU A 188 -11.32 10.80 -11.71
C GLU A 188 -10.06 11.22 -10.94
N LYS A 189 -10.11 11.25 -9.60
CA LYS A 189 -8.97 11.46 -8.72
C LYS A 189 -8.55 10.19 -7.98
N VAL A 190 -9.30 9.11 -8.08
CA VAL A 190 -9.03 7.87 -7.37
C VAL A 190 -8.15 6.96 -8.22
N ILE A 191 -7.08 6.46 -7.63
CA ILE A 191 -6.23 5.40 -8.18
C ILE A 191 -6.36 4.19 -7.24
N ASN A 192 -6.57 2.99 -7.78
CA ASN A 192 -6.55 1.79 -6.96
C ASN A 192 -5.24 1.02 -7.15
N GLY A 193 -4.56 0.74 -6.05
CA GLY A 193 -3.38 -0.10 -6.00
C GLY A 193 -3.73 -1.58 -6.03
N ILE A 194 -2.97 -2.35 -6.79
CA ILE A 194 -3.03 -3.81 -6.85
C ILE A 194 -1.71 -4.41 -6.35
N PRO A 195 -1.71 -5.58 -5.69
CA PRO A 195 -0.49 -6.23 -5.26
C PRO A 195 0.14 -7.03 -6.41
N PHE A 196 1.47 -6.97 -6.52
CA PHE A 196 2.29 -7.92 -7.28
C PHE A 196 2.92 -8.97 -6.35
N PHE A 197 2.35 -9.10 -5.16
CA PHE A 197 2.75 -10.08 -4.15
C PHE A 197 1.52 -10.82 -3.63
N THR A 198 1.77 -11.93 -2.98
CA THR A 198 0.80 -12.66 -2.17
C THR A 198 1.46 -13.15 -0.89
N ARG A 199 0.75 -13.97 -0.10
CA ARG A 199 1.28 -14.61 1.10
C ARG A 199 1.19 -16.12 1.02
N LEU A 200 2.30 -16.78 1.36
CA LEU A 200 2.30 -18.19 1.73
C LEU A 200 1.95 -18.25 3.22
N TRP A 201 0.82 -18.82 3.51
CA TRP A 201 0.36 -19.06 4.87
C TRP A 201 0.82 -20.43 5.36
N SER A 202 1.09 -20.53 6.64
CA SER A 202 1.45 -21.77 7.34
C SER A 202 0.59 -21.87 8.59
N GLU A 203 -0.18 -22.95 8.69
CA GLU A 203 -1.11 -23.19 9.79
C GLU A 203 -0.76 -24.47 10.54
N THR A 204 -0.75 -24.37 11.85
CA THR A 204 -0.61 -25.51 12.77
C THR A 204 -1.63 -25.43 13.87
N PRO A 205 -2.19 -26.55 14.36
CA PRO A 205 -3.08 -26.55 15.53
C PRO A 205 -2.37 -25.94 16.74
N LYS A 206 -3.02 -25.03 17.43
CA LYS A 206 -2.51 -24.51 18.72
C LYS A 206 -2.49 -25.59 19.77
N THR A 207 -1.46 -25.58 20.58
CA THR A 207 -1.38 -26.41 21.79
C THR A 207 -2.34 -25.88 22.86
N GLN A 208 -2.72 -26.75 23.82
CA GLN A 208 -3.56 -26.31 24.96
C GLN A 208 -2.90 -25.20 25.76
N GLU A 209 -1.58 -25.15 25.83
CA GLU A 209 -0.84 -24.09 26.52
C GLU A 209 -0.99 -22.75 25.80
N GLU A 210 -0.84 -22.70 24.45
CA GLU A 210 -1.06 -21.49 23.65
C GLU A 210 -2.49 -20.97 23.77
N LEU A 211 -3.50 -21.85 23.68
CA LEU A 211 -4.90 -21.48 23.88
C LEU A 211 -5.15 -20.90 25.29
N ASN A 212 -4.51 -21.44 26.30
CA ASN A 212 -4.64 -20.93 27.67
C ASN A 212 -3.94 -19.57 27.86
N GLN A 213 -2.82 -19.33 27.18
CA GLN A 213 -2.11 -18.04 27.22
C GLN A 213 -2.90 -16.94 26.51
N GLU A 214 -3.62 -17.26 25.46
CA GLU A 214 -4.44 -16.33 24.69
C GLU A 214 -5.86 -16.15 25.26
N ALA A 215 -6.22 -16.88 26.32
CA ALA A 215 -7.55 -16.82 26.89
C ALA A 215 -8.01 -15.39 27.23
N GLY A 216 -9.15 -14.98 26.69
CA GLY A 216 -9.70 -13.64 26.85
C GLY A 216 -9.18 -12.60 25.84
N THR A 217 -8.39 -13.02 24.88
CA THR A 217 -8.02 -12.21 23.69
C THR A 217 -8.78 -12.69 22.47
N GLU A 218 -8.83 -11.89 21.41
CA GLU A 218 -9.41 -12.28 20.12
C GLU A 218 -8.75 -13.54 19.55
N ALA A 219 -7.43 -13.72 19.75
CA ALA A 219 -6.69 -14.87 19.26
C ALA A 219 -7.16 -16.21 19.86
N ALA A 220 -7.85 -16.20 21.02
CA ALA A 220 -8.42 -17.42 21.62
C ALA A 220 -9.56 -18.05 20.79
N ASP A 221 -10.22 -17.27 19.96
CA ASP A 221 -11.31 -17.74 19.08
C ASP A 221 -10.79 -18.49 17.84
N TYR A 222 -9.49 -18.44 17.58
CA TYR A 222 -8.82 -19.05 16.44
C TYR A 222 -8.02 -20.28 16.89
N PRO A 223 -8.42 -21.51 16.50
CA PRO A 223 -7.77 -22.74 16.96
C PRO A 223 -6.41 -23.02 16.29
N MET A 224 -6.12 -22.32 15.19
CA MET A 224 -4.89 -22.47 14.45
C MET A 224 -3.91 -21.36 14.78
N LYS A 225 -2.63 -21.69 14.85
CA LYS A 225 -1.52 -20.76 14.83
C LYS A 225 -1.18 -20.47 13.38
N VAL A 226 -1.29 -19.24 12.99
CA VAL A 226 -1.09 -18.79 11.60
C VAL A 226 0.16 -17.93 11.52
N THR A 227 1.00 -18.21 10.53
CA THR A 227 2.14 -17.36 10.14
C THR A 227 2.16 -17.21 8.64
N SER A 228 2.79 -16.16 8.14
CA SER A 228 2.88 -15.96 6.69
C SER A 228 4.18 -15.33 6.24
N GLU A 229 4.55 -15.62 4.98
CA GLU A 229 5.65 -15.02 4.25
C GLU A 229 5.10 -14.31 2.99
N ALA A 230 5.49 -13.04 2.79
CA ALA A 230 5.14 -12.32 1.56
C ALA A 230 6.02 -12.82 0.40
N LEU A 231 5.41 -13.14 -0.73
CA LEU A 231 6.07 -13.69 -1.92
C LEU A 231 5.65 -12.91 -3.16
N GLY A 232 6.61 -12.56 -4.03
CA GLY A 232 6.28 -12.08 -5.37
C GLY A 232 5.64 -13.18 -6.23
N MET A 233 4.93 -12.80 -7.28
CA MET A 233 4.09 -13.68 -8.10
C MET A 233 4.83 -14.93 -8.61
N SER A 234 6.04 -14.76 -9.18
CA SER A 234 6.82 -15.90 -9.69
C SER A 234 7.23 -16.87 -8.58
N THR A 235 7.69 -16.32 -7.43
CA THR A 235 8.09 -17.16 -6.28
C THR A 235 6.91 -17.93 -5.69
N ALA A 236 5.72 -17.33 -5.66
CA ALA A 236 4.50 -17.99 -5.21
C ALA A 236 4.15 -19.21 -6.09
N ARG A 237 4.20 -19.05 -7.42
CA ARG A 237 3.99 -20.15 -8.37
C ARG A 237 5.04 -21.26 -8.22
N ASP A 238 6.31 -20.88 -8.02
CA ASP A 238 7.40 -21.84 -7.80
C ASP A 238 7.17 -22.67 -6.54
N LYS A 239 6.69 -22.06 -5.45
CA LYS A 239 6.35 -22.79 -4.20
C LYS A 239 5.27 -23.85 -4.42
N ILE A 240 4.19 -23.50 -5.11
CA ILE A 240 3.11 -24.43 -5.46
C ILE A 240 3.64 -25.58 -6.32
N SER A 241 4.43 -25.27 -7.35
CA SER A 241 5.02 -26.25 -8.25
C SER A 241 5.96 -27.21 -7.50
N GLN A 242 6.81 -26.71 -6.61
CA GLN A 242 7.72 -27.52 -5.78
C GLN A 242 6.96 -28.44 -4.82
N ALA A 243 5.83 -28.00 -4.32
CA ALA A 243 4.95 -28.81 -3.47
C ALA A 243 4.16 -29.86 -4.26
N GLY A 244 4.12 -29.75 -5.59
CA GLY A 244 3.27 -30.60 -6.45
C GLY A 244 1.77 -30.36 -6.22
N ALA A 245 1.40 -29.19 -5.69
CA ALA A 245 0.02 -28.83 -5.44
C ALA A 245 -0.67 -28.31 -6.72
N GLU A 246 -1.98 -28.51 -6.80
CA GLU A 246 -2.80 -27.98 -7.88
C GLU A 246 -3.48 -26.69 -7.47
N THR A 247 -3.70 -25.80 -8.43
CA THR A 247 -4.46 -24.57 -8.22
C THR A 247 -5.91 -24.75 -8.66
N THR A 248 -6.85 -24.21 -7.89
CA THR A 248 -8.28 -24.13 -8.23
C THR A 248 -8.75 -22.69 -8.03
N LEU A 249 -9.73 -22.26 -8.82
CA LEU A 249 -10.35 -20.95 -8.61
C LEU A 249 -11.14 -20.96 -7.30
N ASP A 250 -10.81 -20.05 -6.39
CA ASP A 250 -11.65 -19.71 -5.26
C ASP A 250 -12.66 -18.62 -5.71
N GLU A 251 -13.89 -19.01 -5.97
CA GLU A 251 -14.95 -18.12 -6.43
C GLU A 251 -15.30 -17.04 -5.40
N THR A 252 -14.99 -17.25 -4.12
CA THR A 252 -15.27 -16.29 -3.03
C THR A 252 -14.34 -15.10 -3.11
N THR A 253 -13.05 -15.35 -3.34
CA THR A 253 -12.03 -14.29 -3.41
C THR A 253 -11.73 -13.82 -4.82
N GLY A 254 -12.02 -14.66 -5.84
CA GLY A 254 -11.66 -14.43 -7.23
C GLY A 254 -10.20 -14.73 -7.55
N ASN A 255 -9.48 -15.40 -6.63
CA ASN A 255 -8.08 -15.78 -6.79
C ASN A 255 -7.95 -17.27 -7.17
N ASN A 256 -6.90 -17.61 -7.88
CA ASN A 256 -6.44 -18.99 -7.93
C ASN A 256 -5.83 -19.37 -6.57
N TYR A 257 -6.30 -20.47 -6.00
CA TYR A 257 -5.95 -20.95 -4.67
C TYR A 257 -5.25 -22.30 -4.73
N ALA A 258 -4.26 -22.51 -3.88
CA ALA A 258 -3.61 -23.79 -3.67
C ALA A 258 -3.43 -24.05 -2.18
N THR A 259 -3.53 -25.34 -1.79
CA THR A 259 -3.25 -25.83 -0.45
C THR A 259 -2.52 -27.16 -0.49
N TRP A 260 -1.67 -27.41 0.49
CA TRP A 260 -0.99 -28.68 0.67
C TRP A 260 -0.57 -28.88 2.13
N GLU A 261 -0.28 -30.12 2.48
CA GLU A 261 0.26 -30.46 3.81
C GLU A 261 1.70 -30.99 3.68
N ALA A 262 2.57 -30.52 4.56
CA ALA A 262 3.92 -31.05 4.71
C ALA A 262 4.37 -30.92 6.18
N ASP A 263 4.94 -32.00 6.73
CA ASP A 263 5.50 -32.06 8.09
C ASP A 263 4.52 -31.62 9.19
N GLY A 264 3.23 -31.88 9.00
CA GLY A 264 2.15 -31.51 9.96
C GLY A 264 1.77 -30.03 9.93
N VAL A 265 2.17 -29.31 8.90
CA VAL A 265 1.79 -27.92 8.62
C VAL A 265 0.89 -27.89 7.40
N THR A 266 -0.22 -27.17 7.49
CA THR A 266 -1.05 -26.85 6.31
C THR A 266 -0.54 -25.55 5.71
N TYR A 267 -0.28 -25.58 4.40
CA TYR A 267 0.13 -24.41 3.63
C TYR A 267 -1.01 -23.97 2.71
N GLU A 268 -1.19 -22.67 2.58
CA GLU A 268 -2.22 -22.06 1.75
C GLU A 268 -1.69 -20.84 1.01
N ILE A 269 -2.15 -20.64 -0.21
CA ILE A 269 -1.75 -19.51 -1.04
C ILE A 269 -2.92 -19.11 -1.95
N TRP A 270 -3.27 -17.82 -1.95
CA TRP A 270 -4.15 -17.20 -2.93
C TRP A 270 -3.26 -16.41 -3.89
N LEU A 271 -3.18 -16.86 -5.15
CA LEU A 271 -2.31 -16.23 -6.13
C LEU A 271 -2.85 -14.88 -6.59
N GLU A 272 -1.95 -13.91 -6.73
CA GLU A 272 -2.17 -12.77 -7.59
C GLU A 272 -1.63 -13.10 -8.98
N ASP A 273 -2.49 -13.06 -9.98
CA ASP A 273 -2.19 -13.35 -11.38
C ASP A 273 -3.22 -12.67 -12.30
N ALA A 274 -3.17 -12.94 -13.60
CA ALA A 274 -4.12 -12.35 -14.54
C ALA A 274 -5.58 -12.67 -14.20
N THR A 275 -5.87 -13.83 -13.60
CA THR A 275 -7.23 -14.25 -13.21
C THR A 275 -7.80 -13.32 -12.14
N SER A 276 -7.02 -12.97 -11.13
CA SER A 276 -7.45 -12.09 -10.03
C SER A 276 -7.37 -10.60 -10.40
N ILE A 277 -6.40 -10.20 -11.24
CA ILE A 277 -6.13 -8.80 -11.56
C ILE A 277 -7.09 -8.27 -12.62
N GLU A 278 -7.38 -9.02 -13.69
CA GLU A 278 -8.21 -8.53 -14.81
C GLU A 278 -9.62 -8.07 -14.37
N PRO A 279 -10.38 -8.81 -13.53
CA PRO A 279 -11.66 -8.34 -13.03
C PRO A 279 -11.56 -7.05 -12.21
N LYS A 280 -10.48 -6.88 -11.42
CA LYS A 280 -10.22 -5.66 -10.65
C LYS A 280 -9.94 -4.47 -11.56
N LEU A 281 -9.16 -4.65 -12.62
CA LEU A 281 -8.93 -3.60 -13.63
C LEU A 281 -10.20 -3.22 -14.37
N GLN A 282 -11.08 -4.19 -14.65
CA GLN A 282 -12.37 -3.92 -15.26
C GLN A 282 -13.26 -3.08 -14.32
N LEU A 283 -13.28 -3.40 -13.03
CA LEU A 283 -13.98 -2.63 -12.00
C LEU A 283 -13.51 -1.17 -11.94
N MET A 284 -12.20 -0.93 -12.03
CA MET A 284 -11.62 0.42 -12.06
C MET A 284 -12.07 1.21 -13.30
N LYS A 285 -12.12 0.56 -14.47
CA LYS A 285 -12.61 1.17 -15.72
C LYS A 285 -14.09 1.51 -15.64
N GLU A 286 -14.93 0.61 -15.12
CA GLU A 286 -16.37 0.80 -14.97
C GLU A 286 -16.69 1.96 -14.04
N ASN A 287 -15.92 2.12 -12.96
CA ASN A 287 -16.04 3.24 -12.03
C ASN A 287 -15.33 4.52 -12.51
N LYS A 288 -14.66 4.50 -13.68
CA LYS A 288 -13.97 5.64 -14.29
C LYS A 288 -12.90 6.25 -13.38
N LEU A 289 -12.14 5.38 -12.70
CA LEU A 289 -11.03 5.81 -11.88
C LEU A 289 -9.94 6.48 -12.72
N ALA A 290 -9.10 7.31 -12.09
CA ALA A 290 -7.95 7.96 -12.71
C ALA A 290 -6.93 6.95 -13.27
N GLY A 291 -6.78 5.80 -12.60
CA GLY A 291 -5.84 4.78 -13.02
C GLY A 291 -5.69 3.65 -12.01
N THR A 292 -4.65 2.87 -12.22
CA THR A 292 -4.20 1.83 -11.31
C THR A 292 -2.74 2.05 -10.92
N ALA A 293 -2.37 1.64 -9.72
CA ALA A 293 -0.99 1.53 -9.26
C ALA A 293 -0.68 0.07 -8.92
N ALA A 294 0.58 -0.28 -8.76
CA ALA A 294 0.99 -1.62 -8.34
C ALA A 294 2.08 -1.58 -7.27
N TRP A 295 1.97 -2.46 -6.29
CA TRP A 295 3.00 -2.70 -5.28
C TRP A 295 3.50 -4.15 -5.39
N ALA A 296 4.74 -4.39 -5.78
CA ALA A 296 5.71 -3.42 -6.22
C ALA A 296 6.41 -3.92 -7.48
N LEU A 297 6.88 -2.99 -8.30
CA LEU A 297 7.66 -3.30 -9.50
C LEU A 297 8.82 -4.24 -9.17
N GLY A 298 8.89 -5.34 -9.90
CA GLY A 298 9.87 -6.39 -9.75
C GLY A 298 9.39 -7.60 -8.96
N GLN A 299 8.15 -7.60 -8.52
CA GLN A 299 7.47 -8.75 -7.91
C GLN A 299 6.47 -9.40 -8.88
N GLU A 300 6.19 -8.73 -10.01
CA GLU A 300 5.33 -9.26 -11.08
C GLU A 300 5.92 -10.50 -11.74
N SER A 301 5.04 -11.33 -12.27
CA SER A 301 5.40 -12.39 -13.18
C SER A 301 5.44 -11.89 -14.65
N SER A 302 6.10 -12.64 -15.51
CA SER A 302 6.35 -12.23 -16.92
C SER A 302 5.09 -12.17 -17.79
N ASP A 303 3.96 -12.63 -17.29
CA ASP A 303 2.65 -12.64 -17.96
C ASP A 303 1.75 -11.46 -17.52
N ILE A 304 2.23 -10.61 -16.65
CA ILE A 304 1.62 -9.34 -16.24
C ILE A 304 2.37 -8.16 -16.88
#